data_f9588b1ee2487cb0268feb56cf7d4045
#
_entry.id   f9588b1ee2487cb0268feb56cf7d4045
#
_cell.length_a   1.000
_cell.length_b   1.000
_cell.length_c   1.000
_cell.angle_alpha   90.00
_cell.angle_beta   90.00
_cell.angle_gamma   90.00
#
_symmetry.space_group_name_H-M   'P 1'
#
loop_
_entity.id
_entity.type
_entity.pdbx_description
1 polymer ?
#
loop_
_entity_poly.entity_id
_entity_poly.type
_entity_poly.pdbx_seq_one_letter_code
_entity_poly.pdbx_strand_id
1 'polypeptide(L)'
;MYEHDKRVVLTLDAGGTNFVFSAIQGNSQIIAPISFPSVSDNLDKCLANLLTGFDTVMKKLETLPVAISFAFPGPADYRNGVIGGNLPNFPSFRNGVALGPFLQHHYGIPVFIENDGNLFAYGEALSGALPMINQQLSISGNTREYKNLLGITLGTGFGAGVVINNCLLNGDNGCGGDTWLMRNKKYPNMIAEESVSIRAVKRVYAELSGVKDKSLTPKDIFDIAEGIKEGDRQAAVASFGEMGEMAGSAIASALNIVDGLVVIGGGLAGASRYILPALM
;
A
#
# COMPACT_ATOMS: atom_id res chain seq x y z
N MET A 1 -1.29 3.64 -20.82
CA MET A 1 -2.25 4.75 -21.11
C MET A 1 -1.58 6.11 -20.89
N TYR A 2 -0.75 6.30 -19.85
CA TYR A 2 -0.13 7.60 -19.51
C TYR A 2 1.35 7.72 -19.91
N GLU A 3 1.92 6.79 -20.64
CA GLU A 3 3.34 6.73 -21.02
C GLU A 3 3.84 7.97 -21.80
N HIS A 4 2.93 8.64 -22.50
CA HIS A 4 3.24 9.85 -23.27
C HIS A 4 2.78 11.14 -22.59
N ASP A 5 2.28 11.06 -21.35
CA ASP A 5 1.87 12.26 -20.61
C ASP A 5 3.12 13.05 -20.18
N LYS A 6 3.17 14.31 -20.59
CA LYS A 6 4.30 15.20 -20.33
C LYS A 6 4.16 15.97 -19.00
N ARG A 7 3.04 15.83 -18.33
CA ARG A 7 2.84 16.48 -17.03
C ARG A 7 3.74 15.84 -15.98
N VAL A 8 4.37 16.67 -15.18
CA VAL A 8 5.20 16.23 -14.06
C VAL A 8 4.37 16.27 -12.77
N VAL A 9 4.40 15.19 -12.00
CA VAL A 9 3.75 15.08 -10.69
C VAL A 9 4.81 14.81 -9.63
N LEU A 10 4.82 15.61 -8.56
CA LEU A 10 5.65 15.35 -7.39
C LEU A 10 5.06 14.20 -6.58
N THR A 11 5.92 13.31 -6.09
CA THR A 11 5.53 12.15 -5.30
C THR A 11 6.29 12.09 -3.98
N LEU A 12 5.68 11.44 -3.01
CA LEU A 12 6.22 11.20 -1.68
C LEU A 12 5.88 9.76 -1.24
N ASP A 13 6.86 9.06 -0.73
CA ASP A 13 6.65 7.90 0.15
C ASP A 13 6.78 8.37 1.60
N ALA A 14 5.65 8.38 2.32
CA ALA A 14 5.53 8.93 3.66
C ALA A 14 5.78 7.86 4.73
N GLY A 15 7.04 7.56 5.00
CA GLY A 15 7.45 6.69 6.09
C GLY A 15 7.55 7.40 7.44
N GLY A 16 7.25 6.68 8.52
CA GLY A 16 7.33 7.25 9.88
C GLY A 16 8.74 7.68 10.31
N THR A 17 9.78 7.15 9.68
CA THR A 17 11.18 7.52 9.95
C THR A 17 11.74 8.47 8.89
N ASN A 18 11.44 8.22 7.63
CA ASN A 18 11.93 8.99 6.50
C ASN A 18 10.81 9.28 5.52
N PHE A 19 10.88 10.43 4.91
CA PHE A 19 10.16 10.81 3.69
C PHE A 19 11.06 10.57 2.48
N VAL A 20 10.53 9.98 1.42
CA VAL A 20 11.25 9.78 0.16
C VAL A 20 10.52 10.48 -0.96
N PHE A 21 11.14 11.52 -1.49
CA PHE A 21 10.59 12.40 -2.52
C PHE A 21 11.11 12.05 -3.90
N SER A 22 10.24 12.17 -4.90
CA SER A 22 10.59 11.99 -6.30
C SER A 22 9.62 12.77 -7.20
N ALA A 23 9.75 12.60 -8.51
CA ALA A 23 8.81 13.10 -9.49
C ALA A 23 8.58 12.04 -10.58
N ILE A 24 7.35 11.98 -11.08
CA ILE A 24 6.92 11.06 -12.13
C ILE A 24 6.45 11.85 -13.34
N GLN A 25 6.80 11.36 -14.54
CA GLN A 25 6.29 11.78 -15.83
C GLN A 25 6.11 10.56 -16.73
N GLY A 26 4.97 10.42 -17.37
CA GLY A 26 4.74 9.33 -18.33
C GLY A 26 4.94 7.93 -17.75
N ASN A 27 4.43 7.66 -16.54
CA ASN A 27 4.62 6.41 -15.77
C ASN A 27 6.08 6.11 -15.37
N SER A 28 6.99 7.06 -15.53
CA SER A 28 8.40 6.87 -15.19
C SER A 28 8.85 7.85 -14.13
N GLN A 29 9.65 7.36 -13.19
CA GLN A 29 10.33 8.21 -12.22
C GLN A 29 11.45 8.98 -12.94
N ILE A 30 11.38 10.31 -12.90
CA ILE A 30 12.32 11.20 -13.62
C ILE A 30 13.37 11.84 -12.72
N ILE A 31 13.19 11.80 -11.40
CA ILE A 31 14.16 12.27 -10.40
C ILE A 31 14.52 11.11 -9.49
N ALA A 32 15.82 10.88 -9.27
CA ALA A 32 16.28 9.91 -8.29
C ALA A 32 15.71 10.23 -6.89
N PRO A 33 15.27 9.22 -6.12
CA PRO A 33 14.67 9.43 -4.81
C PRO A 33 15.56 10.22 -3.87
N ILE A 34 14.98 11.19 -3.18
CA ILE A 34 15.66 12.06 -2.20
C ILE A 34 15.02 11.81 -0.85
N SER A 35 15.81 11.44 0.14
CA SER A 35 15.33 11.11 1.47
C SER A 35 15.61 12.22 2.48
N PHE A 36 14.59 12.52 3.31
CA PHE A 36 14.70 13.40 4.48
C PHE A 36 14.10 12.70 5.70
N PRO A 37 14.58 12.96 6.94
CA PRO A 37 13.94 12.49 8.15
C PRO A 37 12.49 13.00 8.23
N SER A 38 11.53 12.14 8.61
CA SER A 38 10.15 12.57 8.80
C SER A 38 9.96 13.41 10.07
N VAL A 39 10.73 13.13 11.13
CA VAL A 39 10.60 13.75 12.46
C VAL A 39 9.14 13.78 12.90
N SER A 40 8.48 12.64 12.77
CA SER A 40 7.02 12.46 12.82
C SER A 40 6.40 12.78 14.20
N ASP A 41 7.21 12.93 15.25
CA ASP A 41 6.83 13.32 16.60
C ASP A 41 6.76 14.86 16.80
N ASN A 42 7.30 15.64 15.86
CA ASN A 42 7.31 17.11 15.91
C ASN A 42 6.70 17.69 14.62
N LEU A 43 5.49 18.24 14.73
CA LEU A 43 4.73 18.70 13.57
C LEU A 43 5.46 19.78 12.76
N ASP A 44 6.01 20.80 13.43
CA ASP A 44 6.66 21.92 12.74
C ASP A 44 7.88 21.44 11.93
N LYS A 45 8.71 20.58 12.53
CA LYS A 45 9.87 19.98 11.84
C LYS A 45 9.43 19.05 10.73
N CYS A 46 8.38 18.25 10.95
CA CYS A 46 7.82 17.37 9.95
C CYS A 46 7.35 18.14 8.73
N LEU A 47 6.56 19.19 8.92
CA LEU A 47 6.08 20.06 7.85
C LEU A 47 7.23 20.79 7.14
N ALA A 48 8.22 21.30 7.89
CA ALA A 48 9.40 21.92 7.31
C ALA A 48 10.21 20.97 6.42
N ASN A 49 10.36 19.70 6.86
CA ASN A 49 11.05 18.68 6.06
C ASN A 49 10.25 18.27 4.83
N LEU A 50 8.91 18.25 4.91
CA LEU A 50 8.04 18.05 3.73
C LEU A 50 8.28 19.13 2.68
N LEU A 51 8.26 20.41 3.07
CA LEU A 51 8.53 21.52 2.16
C LEU A 51 9.96 21.43 1.59
N THR A 52 10.96 21.20 2.44
CA THR A 52 12.36 21.07 2.00
C THR A 52 12.55 19.97 0.97
N GLY A 53 11.88 18.83 1.18
CA GLY A 53 11.95 17.69 0.28
C GLY A 53 11.36 17.99 -1.10
N PHE A 54 10.13 18.52 -1.16
CA PHE A 54 9.49 18.90 -2.42
C PHE A 54 10.28 20.01 -3.13
N ASP A 55 10.74 21.03 -2.41
CA ASP A 55 11.57 22.12 -2.97
C ASP A 55 12.86 21.58 -3.58
N THR A 56 13.46 20.55 -2.93
CA THR A 56 14.70 19.95 -3.42
C THR A 56 14.46 19.16 -4.72
N VAL A 57 13.32 18.48 -4.85
CA VAL A 57 12.92 17.84 -6.10
C VAL A 57 12.63 18.89 -7.17
N MET A 58 11.84 19.92 -6.85
CA MET A 58 11.47 20.99 -7.79
C MET A 58 12.68 21.68 -8.41
N LYS A 59 13.73 21.94 -7.62
CA LYS A 59 14.99 22.55 -8.11
C LYS A 59 15.73 21.71 -9.15
N LYS A 60 15.42 20.41 -9.24
CA LYS A 60 16.04 19.48 -10.21
C LYS A 60 15.19 19.26 -11.45
N LEU A 61 13.97 19.80 -11.49
CA LEU A 61 13.06 19.67 -12.60
C LEU A 61 13.31 20.75 -13.64
N GLU A 62 13.27 20.36 -14.92
CA GLU A 62 13.29 21.29 -16.06
C GLU A 62 11.90 21.89 -16.34
N THR A 63 10.85 21.19 -15.92
CA THR A 63 9.45 21.57 -16.13
C THR A 63 8.73 21.67 -14.79
N LEU A 64 7.93 22.72 -14.58
CA LEU A 64 7.15 22.88 -13.36
C LEU A 64 6.14 21.74 -13.19
N PRO A 65 6.02 21.19 -11.95
CA PRO A 65 5.04 20.16 -11.68
C PRO A 65 3.62 20.74 -11.71
N VAL A 66 2.66 19.91 -12.12
CA VAL A 66 1.25 20.29 -12.21
C VAL A 66 0.43 19.83 -11.01
N ALA A 67 0.96 18.93 -10.19
CA ALA A 67 0.31 18.39 -9.02
C ALA A 67 1.33 17.76 -8.05
N ILE A 68 0.88 17.56 -6.81
CA ILE A 68 1.51 16.69 -5.82
C ILE A 68 0.56 15.52 -5.59
N SER A 69 1.04 14.28 -5.63
CA SER A 69 0.22 13.09 -5.36
C SER A 69 1.00 12.05 -4.57
N PHE A 70 0.46 11.59 -3.44
CA PHE A 70 1.13 10.62 -2.59
C PHE A 70 0.17 9.85 -1.69
N ALA A 71 0.65 8.71 -1.19
CA ALA A 71 0.00 7.98 -0.12
C ALA A 71 0.41 8.53 1.25
N PHE A 72 -0.56 8.59 2.17
CA PHE A 72 -0.29 8.86 3.58
C PHE A 72 -1.08 7.88 4.45
N PRO A 73 -0.49 7.31 5.51
CA PRO A 73 -1.21 6.35 6.35
C PRO A 73 -2.43 6.98 7.02
N GLY A 74 -3.50 6.17 7.14
CA GLY A 74 -4.73 6.55 7.83
C GLY A 74 -4.76 6.17 9.31
N PRO A 75 -5.81 6.58 10.03
CA PRO A 75 -7.05 7.19 9.51
C PRO A 75 -6.87 8.63 9.04
N ALA A 76 -7.68 9.04 8.04
CA ALA A 76 -7.64 10.37 7.47
C ALA A 76 -8.93 10.71 6.73
N ASP A 77 -9.26 11.99 6.63
CA ASP A 77 -10.20 12.51 5.65
C ASP A 77 -9.44 12.82 4.35
N TYR A 78 -9.22 11.79 3.54
CA TYR A 78 -8.45 11.89 2.29
C TYR A 78 -9.09 12.86 1.31
N ARG A 79 -10.43 12.92 1.26
CA ARG A 79 -11.18 13.82 0.37
C ARG A 79 -10.83 15.29 0.62
N ASN A 80 -10.65 15.67 1.88
CA ASN A 80 -10.30 17.03 2.28
C ASN A 80 -8.80 17.19 2.57
N GLY A 81 -8.01 16.12 2.45
CA GLY A 81 -6.57 16.13 2.71
C GLY A 81 -6.22 16.40 4.19
N VAL A 82 -7.09 15.97 5.11
CA VAL A 82 -6.89 16.15 6.56
C VAL A 82 -6.44 14.82 7.17
N ILE A 83 -5.21 14.80 7.69
CA ILE A 83 -4.61 13.63 8.32
C ILE A 83 -4.78 13.74 9.83
N GLY A 84 -5.31 12.70 10.48
CA GLY A 84 -5.50 12.74 11.94
C GLY A 84 -5.96 11.42 12.53
N GLY A 85 -6.13 11.39 13.85
CA GLY A 85 -6.54 10.20 14.58
C GLY A 85 -5.38 9.39 15.15
N ASN A 86 -5.58 8.10 15.39
CA ASN A 86 -4.54 7.25 15.99
C ASN A 86 -3.53 6.78 14.93
N LEU A 87 -2.47 7.57 14.75
CA LEU A 87 -1.39 7.32 13.82
C LEU A 87 -0.08 7.01 14.58
N PRO A 88 0.24 5.74 14.88
CA PRO A 88 1.42 5.39 15.65
C PRO A 88 2.73 5.92 15.06
N ASN A 89 2.84 5.95 13.73
CA ASN A 89 4.03 6.40 13.02
C ASN A 89 4.09 7.92 12.81
N PHE A 90 2.99 8.64 13.08
CA PHE A 90 2.87 10.09 12.96
C PHE A 90 2.10 10.69 14.14
N PRO A 91 2.63 10.58 15.37
CA PRO A 91 1.91 11.01 16.57
C PRO A 91 1.59 12.51 16.60
N SER A 92 2.39 13.34 15.91
CA SER A 92 2.14 14.78 15.83
C SER A 92 0.92 15.15 14.99
N PHE A 93 0.41 14.24 14.15
CA PHE A 93 -0.78 14.46 13.33
C PHE A 93 -2.10 14.09 14.06
N ARG A 94 -2.03 13.52 15.25
CA ARG A 94 -3.18 12.97 16.00
C ARG A 94 -4.37 13.92 16.10
N ASN A 95 -4.15 15.20 16.24
CA ASN A 95 -5.22 16.20 16.45
C ASN A 95 -5.82 16.73 15.14
N GLY A 96 -5.43 16.16 14.00
CA GLY A 96 -5.86 16.60 12.69
C GLY A 96 -4.95 17.69 12.11
N VAL A 97 -4.37 17.43 10.95
CA VAL A 97 -3.54 18.36 10.18
C VAL A 97 -4.10 18.45 8.78
N ALA A 98 -4.48 19.64 8.35
CA ALA A 98 -4.95 19.92 6.99
C ALA A 98 -3.76 19.93 6.01
N LEU A 99 -3.13 18.76 5.85
CA LEU A 99 -1.88 18.60 5.09
C LEU A 99 -2.06 18.93 3.60
N GLY A 100 -3.15 18.44 2.99
CA GLY A 100 -3.48 18.74 1.59
C GLY A 100 -3.64 20.25 1.36
N PRO A 101 -4.55 20.93 2.07
CA PRO A 101 -4.70 22.38 1.99
C PRO A 101 -3.42 23.17 2.29
N PHE A 102 -2.61 22.73 3.27
CA PHE A 102 -1.32 23.37 3.59
C PHE A 102 -0.35 23.33 2.41
N LEU A 103 -0.16 22.15 1.80
CA LEU A 103 0.73 21.99 0.65
C LEU A 103 0.17 22.70 -0.59
N GLN A 104 -1.14 22.63 -0.82
CA GLN A 104 -1.79 23.31 -1.94
C GLN A 104 -1.67 24.83 -1.84
N HIS A 105 -1.82 25.40 -0.64
CA HIS A 105 -1.62 26.83 -0.41
C HIS A 105 -0.17 27.24 -0.68
N HIS A 106 0.78 26.42 -0.23
CA HIS A 106 2.22 26.74 -0.36
C HIS A 106 2.71 26.66 -1.81
N TYR A 107 2.29 25.64 -2.56
CA TYR A 107 2.80 25.40 -3.92
C TYR A 107 1.90 25.96 -5.04
N GLY A 108 0.66 26.32 -4.73
CA GLY A 108 -0.30 26.83 -5.73
C GLY A 108 -0.75 25.79 -6.76
N ILE A 109 -0.53 24.49 -6.51
CA ILE A 109 -0.91 23.38 -7.38
C ILE A 109 -1.78 22.37 -6.61
N PRO A 110 -2.65 21.59 -7.30
CA PRO A 110 -3.47 20.56 -6.67
C PRO A 110 -2.65 19.53 -5.89
N VAL A 111 -3.17 19.10 -4.75
CA VAL A 111 -2.58 18.07 -3.89
C VAL A 111 -3.58 16.93 -3.72
N PHE A 112 -3.15 15.73 -4.04
CA PHE A 112 -3.94 14.51 -3.92
C PHE A 112 -3.27 13.59 -2.89
N ILE A 113 -3.96 13.34 -1.79
CA ILE A 113 -3.52 12.40 -0.75
C ILE A 113 -4.51 11.27 -0.71
N GLU A 114 -4.03 10.03 -0.66
CA GLU A 114 -4.89 8.86 -0.60
C GLU A 114 -4.30 7.82 0.37
N ASN A 115 -5.11 6.83 0.74
CA ASN A 115 -4.63 5.64 1.44
C ASN A 115 -3.67 4.83 0.55
N ASP A 116 -2.68 4.17 1.15
CA ASP A 116 -1.68 3.38 0.42
C ASP A 116 -2.27 2.19 -0.35
N GLY A 117 -3.23 1.47 0.25
CA GLY A 117 -3.96 0.39 -0.43
C GLY A 117 -4.80 0.88 -1.61
N ASN A 118 -5.50 1.99 -1.41
CA ASN A 118 -6.28 2.64 -2.47
C ASN A 118 -5.38 3.13 -3.61
N LEU A 119 -4.28 3.80 -3.28
CA LEU A 119 -3.36 4.32 -4.31
C LEU A 119 -2.68 3.18 -5.08
N PHE A 120 -2.32 2.08 -4.40
CA PHE A 120 -1.82 0.86 -5.03
C PHE A 120 -2.84 0.30 -6.03
N ALA A 121 -4.08 0.05 -5.59
CA ALA A 121 -5.14 -0.51 -6.45
C ALA A 121 -5.42 0.39 -7.66
N TYR A 122 -5.46 1.70 -7.44
CA TYR A 122 -5.73 2.67 -8.50
C TYR A 122 -4.58 2.75 -9.50
N GLY A 123 -3.33 2.71 -9.04
CA GLY A 123 -2.15 2.63 -9.90
C GLY A 123 -2.14 1.38 -10.78
N GLU A 124 -2.44 0.22 -10.21
CA GLU A 124 -2.55 -1.05 -10.93
C GLU A 124 -3.70 -1.07 -11.95
N ALA A 125 -4.79 -0.37 -11.64
CA ALA A 125 -5.92 -0.25 -12.56
C ALA A 125 -5.64 0.72 -13.72
N LEU A 126 -4.90 1.80 -13.51
CA LEU A 126 -4.68 2.81 -14.54
C LEU A 126 -3.43 2.55 -15.40
N SER A 127 -2.38 2.00 -14.81
CA SER A 127 -1.05 1.92 -15.46
C SER A 127 -0.31 0.61 -15.22
N GLY A 128 -0.86 -0.29 -14.41
CA GLY A 128 -0.23 -1.54 -13.99
C GLY A 128 -0.88 -2.78 -14.61
N ALA A 129 -1.27 -3.72 -13.77
CA ALA A 129 -1.72 -5.05 -14.17
C ALA A 129 -2.99 -5.04 -15.03
N LEU A 130 -3.98 -4.18 -14.72
CA LEU A 130 -5.26 -4.18 -15.44
C LEU A 130 -5.07 -3.87 -16.94
N PRO A 131 -4.46 -2.75 -17.38
CA PRO A 131 -4.24 -2.49 -18.78
C PRO A 131 -3.31 -3.52 -19.46
N MET A 132 -2.30 -4.05 -18.74
CA MET A 132 -1.42 -5.08 -19.26
C MET A 132 -2.17 -6.38 -19.58
N ILE A 133 -3.06 -6.84 -18.70
CA ILE A 133 -3.87 -8.03 -18.90
C ILE A 133 -4.84 -7.82 -20.06
N ASN A 134 -5.53 -6.67 -20.13
CA ASN A 134 -6.43 -6.35 -21.22
C ASN A 134 -5.71 -6.32 -22.58
N GLN A 135 -4.49 -5.79 -22.61
CA GLN A 135 -3.66 -5.82 -23.83
C GLN A 135 -3.31 -7.24 -24.24
N GLN A 136 -2.91 -8.10 -23.30
CA GLN A 136 -2.62 -9.52 -23.60
C GLN A 136 -3.85 -10.28 -24.09
N LEU A 137 -5.01 -10.05 -23.49
CA LEU A 137 -6.28 -10.61 -23.97
C LEU A 137 -6.59 -10.17 -25.40
N SER A 138 -6.46 -8.90 -25.70
CA SER A 138 -6.67 -8.36 -27.06
C SER A 138 -5.71 -8.98 -28.08
N ILE A 139 -4.41 -9.09 -27.76
CA ILE A 139 -3.41 -9.73 -28.63
C ILE A 139 -3.74 -11.20 -28.90
N SER A 140 -4.28 -11.92 -27.89
CA SER A 140 -4.70 -13.32 -28.05
C SER A 140 -6.05 -13.49 -28.78
N GLY A 141 -6.68 -12.40 -29.23
CA GLY A 141 -8.00 -12.43 -29.89
C GLY A 141 -9.18 -12.62 -28.92
N ASN A 142 -8.95 -12.51 -27.61
CA ASN A 142 -10.02 -12.56 -26.63
C ASN A 142 -10.71 -11.18 -26.53
N THR A 143 -12.05 -11.18 -26.62
CA THR A 143 -12.86 -9.94 -26.57
C THR A 143 -13.18 -9.48 -25.15
N ARG A 144 -12.78 -10.25 -24.13
CA ARG A 144 -13.01 -9.87 -22.73
C ARG A 144 -12.15 -8.66 -22.34
N GLU A 145 -12.76 -7.71 -21.67
CA GLU A 145 -12.11 -6.55 -21.09
C GLU A 145 -12.47 -6.43 -19.62
N TYR A 146 -11.46 -6.37 -18.75
CA TYR A 146 -11.64 -6.11 -17.32
C TYR A 146 -11.64 -4.60 -17.04
N LYS A 147 -12.52 -4.17 -16.13
CA LYS A 147 -12.65 -2.75 -15.71
C LYS A 147 -12.65 -2.62 -14.19
N ASN A 148 -12.78 -3.74 -13.48
CA ASN A 148 -12.83 -3.81 -12.04
C ASN A 148 -11.56 -4.49 -11.52
N LEU A 149 -11.06 -3.99 -10.40
CA LEU A 149 -9.86 -4.51 -9.76
C LEU A 149 -9.98 -4.42 -8.24
N LEU A 150 -9.59 -5.49 -7.56
CA LEU A 150 -9.31 -5.52 -6.13
C LEU A 150 -7.78 -5.56 -5.95
N GLY A 151 -7.20 -4.45 -5.53
CA GLY A 151 -5.79 -4.36 -5.16
C GLY A 151 -5.61 -4.73 -3.69
N ILE A 152 -4.65 -5.62 -3.40
CA ILE A 152 -4.34 -6.10 -2.05
C ILE A 152 -2.88 -5.80 -1.73
N THR A 153 -2.63 -5.19 -0.58
CA THR A 153 -1.27 -4.98 -0.07
C THR A 153 -1.03 -5.82 1.18
N LEU A 154 -0.04 -6.71 1.11
CA LEU A 154 0.38 -7.59 2.21
C LEU A 154 1.65 -7.02 2.84
N GLY A 155 1.56 -6.55 4.08
CA GLY A 155 2.68 -5.88 4.74
C GLY A 155 2.51 -5.77 6.25
N THR A 156 2.77 -4.60 6.81
CA THR A 156 2.50 -4.27 8.22
C THR A 156 1.06 -4.55 8.58
N GLY A 157 0.14 -4.24 7.65
CA GLY A 157 -1.28 -4.54 7.72
C GLY A 157 -1.78 -5.29 6.48
N PHE A 158 -3.10 -5.37 6.37
CA PHE A 158 -3.85 -5.97 5.28
C PHE A 158 -4.59 -4.86 4.50
N GLY A 159 -3.85 -4.10 3.71
CA GLY A 159 -4.43 -3.02 2.93
C GLY A 159 -5.13 -3.53 1.68
N ALA A 160 -6.15 -2.79 1.25
CA ALA A 160 -6.80 -3.02 -0.03
C ALA A 160 -7.34 -1.72 -0.63
N GLY A 161 -7.63 -1.78 -1.92
CA GLY A 161 -8.37 -0.75 -2.63
C GLY A 161 -9.23 -1.41 -3.70
N VAL A 162 -10.35 -0.79 -4.00
CA VAL A 162 -11.33 -1.29 -4.97
C VAL A 162 -11.47 -0.29 -6.10
N VAL A 163 -11.35 -0.78 -7.33
CA VAL A 163 -11.60 0.01 -8.54
C VAL A 163 -12.76 -0.61 -9.30
N ILE A 164 -13.77 0.19 -9.60
CA ILE A 164 -14.96 -0.20 -10.35
C ILE A 164 -15.08 0.71 -11.58
N ASN A 165 -15.16 0.12 -12.77
CA ASN A 165 -15.21 0.85 -14.05
C ASN A 165 -14.08 1.88 -14.17
N ASN A 166 -12.86 1.49 -13.82
CA ASN A 166 -11.65 2.33 -13.81
C ASN A 166 -11.71 3.54 -12.83
N CYS A 167 -12.65 3.55 -11.90
CA CYS A 167 -12.76 4.58 -10.86
C CYS A 167 -12.51 3.97 -9.48
N LEU A 168 -11.71 4.65 -8.66
CA LEU A 168 -11.46 4.25 -7.28
C LEU A 168 -12.75 4.36 -6.46
N LEU A 169 -13.08 3.32 -5.72
CA LEU A 169 -14.23 3.26 -4.81
C LEU A 169 -13.83 3.75 -3.42
N ASN A 170 -13.98 5.03 -3.15
CA ASN A 170 -13.71 5.58 -1.81
C ASN A 170 -14.88 5.36 -0.83
N GLY A 171 -16.11 5.21 -1.36
CA GLY A 171 -17.32 5.16 -0.56
C GLY A 171 -17.69 6.53 0.05
N ASP A 172 -18.86 6.61 0.67
CA ASP A 172 -19.38 7.86 1.26
C ASP A 172 -18.61 8.26 2.53
N ASN A 173 -18.02 7.29 3.23
CA ASN A 173 -17.30 7.48 4.49
C ASN A 173 -15.78 7.22 4.37
N GLY A 174 -15.27 7.07 3.15
CA GLY A 174 -13.84 6.79 2.93
C GLY A 174 -13.41 5.37 3.30
N CYS A 175 -14.34 4.42 3.48
CA CYS A 175 -14.05 3.03 3.89
C CYS A 175 -14.19 2.02 2.74
N GLY A 176 -14.26 2.51 1.49
CA GLY A 176 -14.28 1.64 0.32
C GLY A 176 -12.98 0.83 0.24
N GLY A 177 -13.10 -0.50 0.27
CA GLY A 177 -11.92 -1.36 0.21
C GLY A 177 -11.31 -1.77 1.55
N ASP A 178 -11.88 -1.40 2.69
CA ASP A 178 -11.39 -1.75 4.04
C ASP A 178 -11.54 -3.25 4.36
N THR A 179 -10.88 -4.11 3.57
CA THR A 179 -10.91 -5.58 3.75
C THR A 179 -10.27 -6.04 5.05
N TRP A 180 -9.39 -5.23 5.63
CA TRP A 180 -8.72 -5.51 6.91
C TRP A 180 -9.70 -5.71 8.07
N LEU A 181 -10.87 -5.04 8.02
CA LEU A 181 -11.96 -5.16 9.00
C LEU A 181 -12.82 -6.41 8.83
N MET A 182 -12.67 -7.15 7.74
CA MET A 182 -13.46 -8.36 7.52
C MET A 182 -13.27 -9.36 8.64
N ARG A 183 -14.27 -10.23 8.81
CA ARG A 183 -14.23 -11.27 9.84
C ARG A 183 -13.07 -12.24 9.60
N ASN A 184 -12.33 -12.53 10.65
CA ASN A 184 -11.31 -13.56 10.60
C ASN A 184 -11.95 -14.95 10.62
N LYS A 185 -11.65 -15.77 9.60
CA LYS A 185 -12.22 -17.11 9.46
C LYS A 185 -11.81 -18.06 10.59
N LYS A 186 -10.54 -18.00 11.00
CA LYS A 186 -9.96 -18.90 11.99
C LYS A 186 -10.18 -18.42 13.43
N TYR A 187 -10.14 -17.11 13.63
CA TYR A 187 -10.22 -16.48 14.96
C TYR A 187 -11.42 -15.52 15.00
N PRO A 188 -12.63 -16.00 15.34
CA PRO A 188 -13.87 -15.22 15.23
C PRO A 188 -13.91 -13.90 16.03
N ASN A 189 -13.05 -13.78 17.05
CA ASN A 189 -12.92 -12.58 17.89
C ASN A 189 -11.88 -11.58 17.36
N MET A 190 -11.29 -11.85 16.20
CA MET A 190 -10.29 -11.01 15.54
C MET A 190 -10.78 -10.53 14.18
N ILE A 191 -10.23 -9.42 13.71
CA ILE A 191 -10.39 -8.96 12.33
C ILE A 191 -9.41 -9.71 11.40
N ALA A 192 -9.65 -9.66 10.08
CA ALA A 192 -8.82 -10.35 9.09
C ALA A 192 -7.34 -9.96 9.17
N GLU A 193 -7.04 -8.68 9.40
CA GLU A 193 -5.67 -8.18 9.50
C GLU A 193 -4.84 -8.86 10.61
N GLU A 194 -5.47 -9.31 11.69
CA GLU A 194 -4.76 -10.02 12.77
C GLU A 194 -4.17 -11.37 12.32
N SER A 195 -4.62 -11.89 11.17
CA SER A 195 -4.05 -13.09 10.53
C SER A 195 -3.38 -12.78 9.19
N VAL A 196 -3.51 -11.56 8.66
CA VAL A 196 -2.94 -11.15 7.36
C VAL A 196 -2.04 -9.94 7.54
N SER A 197 -0.90 -10.15 8.20
CA SER A 197 0.07 -9.09 8.50
C SER A 197 1.43 -9.66 8.89
N ILE A 198 2.45 -8.80 8.91
CA ILE A 198 3.79 -9.13 9.45
C ILE A 198 3.69 -9.73 10.85
N ARG A 199 2.86 -9.15 11.72
CA ARG A 199 2.70 -9.65 13.11
C ARG A 199 2.08 -11.05 13.16
N ALA A 200 1.18 -11.35 12.22
CA ALA A 200 0.57 -12.67 12.11
C ALA A 200 1.59 -13.75 11.74
N VAL A 201 2.40 -13.52 10.71
CA VAL A 201 3.47 -14.44 10.30
C VAL A 201 4.42 -14.72 11.47
N LYS A 202 4.85 -13.69 12.18
CA LYS A 202 5.74 -13.82 13.34
C LYS A 202 5.06 -14.58 14.48
N ARG A 203 3.80 -14.30 14.76
CA ARG A 203 3.03 -15.00 15.82
C ARG A 203 2.89 -16.48 15.49
N VAL A 204 2.43 -16.83 14.31
CA VAL A 204 2.21 -18.23 13.91
C VAL A 204 3.53 -19.00 13.86
N TYR A 205 4.60 -18.39 13.35
CA TYR A 205 5.91 -19.02 13.40
C TYR A 205 6.35 -19.32 14.84
N ALA A 206 6.21 -18.35 15.76
CA ALA A 206 6.57 -18.55 17.17
C ALA A 206 5.70 -19.62 17.85
N GLU A 207 4.40 -19.68 17.56
CA GLU A 207 3.48 -20.68 18.09
C GLU A 207 3.85 -22.11 17.64
N LEU A 208 4.20 -22.27 16.36
CA LEU A 208 4.50 -23.59 15.78
C LEU A 208 5.91 -24.08 16.09
N SER A 209 6.92 -23.21 16.05
CA SER A 209 8.32 -23.56 16.29
C SER A 209 8.70 -23.58 17.78
N GLY A 210 7.88 -22.98 18.66
CA GLY A 210 8.21 -22.75 20.07
C GLY A 210 9.28 -21.66 20.29
N VAL A 211 9.80 -21.03 19.24
CA VAL A 211 10.81 -19.97 19.33
C VAL A 211 10.16 -18.66 19.74
N LYS A 212 10.61 -18.09 20.86
CA LYS A 212 10.07 -16.82 21.42
C LYS A 212 10.90 -15.58 21.04
N ASP A 213 11.80 -15.71 20.06
CA ASP A 213 12.63 -14.59 19.61
C ASP A 213 11.79 -13.55 18.86
N LYS A 214 11.53 -12.42 19.53
CA LYS A 214 10.78 -11.29 18.95
C LYS A 214 11.58 -10.50 17.93
N SER A 215 12.90 -10.69 17.84
CA SER A 215 13.77 -9.97 16.90
C SER A 215 13.65 -10.49 15.47
N LEU A 216 13.18 -11.74 15.26
CA LEU A 216 13.00 -12.30 13.94
C LEU A 216 12.08 -11.42 13.08
N THR A 217 12.59 -11.05 11.92
CA THR A 217 11.84 -10.31 10.91
C THR A 217 11.07 -11.26 9.99
N PRO A 218 10.07 -10.81 9.22
CA PRO A 218 9.43 -11.63 8.19
C PRO A 218 10.44 -12.15 7.15
N LYS A 219 11.49 -11.38 6.86
CA LYS A 219 12.57 -11.82 5.96
C LYS A 219 13.35 -12.98 6.56
N ASP A 220 13.64 -12.95 7.86
CA ASP A 220 14.30 -14.07 8.54
C ASP A 220 13.44 -15.34 8.47
N ILE A 221 12.12 -15.22 8.71
CA ILE A 221 11.20 -16.35 8.63
C ILE A 221 11.12 -16.89 7.19
N PHE A 222 11.14 -15.99 6.19
CA PHE A 222 11.22 -16.38 4.79
C PHE A 222 12.53 -17.12 4.49
N ASP A 223 13.67 -16.64 4.98
CA ASP A 223 14.98 -17.28 4.78
C ASP A 223 15.05 -18.66 5.48
N ILE A 224 14.36 -18.82 6.61
CA ILE A 224 14.18 -20.14 7.26
C ILE A 224 13.34 -21.05 6.36
N ALA A 225 12.24 -20.57 5.79
CA ALA A 225 11.41 -21.35 4.86
C ALA A 225 12.19 -21.78 3.61
N GLU A 226 13.08 -20.94 3.10
CA GLU A 226 13.98 -21.25 1.98
C GLU A 226 15.14 -22.20 2.38
N GLY A 227 15.39 -22.40 3.68
CA GLY A 227 16.55 -23.16 4.17
C GLY A 227 17.87 -22.38 4.10
N ILE A 228 17.83 -21.07 3.95
CA ILE A 228 18.98 -20.17 3.94
C ILE A 228 19.43 -19.84 5.37
N LYS A 229 18.45 -19.72 6.28
CA LYS A 229 18.68 -19.45 7.70
C LYS A 229 18.26 -20.66 8.54
N GLU A 230 19.03 -20.93 9.62
CA GLU A 230 18.71 -21.99 10.57
C GLU A 230 17.38 -21.69 11.32
N GLY A 231 16.55 -22.72 11.50
CA GLY A 231 15.27 -22.62 12.19
C GLY A 231 14.30 -23.72 11.78
N ASP A 232 13.08 -23.66 12.29
CA ASP A 232 12.02 -24.62 11.95
C ASP A 232 11.40 -24.24 10.58
N ARG A 233 11.85 -24.93 9.54
CA ARG A 233 11.39 -24.72 8.17
C ARG A 233 9.90 -25.02 8.00
N GLN A 234 9.37 -26.04 8.65
CA GLN A 234 7.95 -26.40 8.53
C GLN A 234 7.07 -25.33 9.17
N ALA A 235 7.43 -24.85 10.34
CA ALA A 235 6.75 -23.75 10.99
C ALA A 235 6.81 -22.46 10.15
N ALA A 236 7.94 -22.17 9.51
CA ALA A 236 8.11 -21.01 8.65
C ALA A 236 7.19 -21.06 7.42
N VAL A 237 7.16 -22.18 6.70
CA VAL A 237 6.26 -22.41 5.56
C VAL A 237 4.80 -22.32 5.99
N ALA A 238 4.43 -22.97 7.12
CA ALA A 238 3.07 -22.99 7.64
C ALA A 238 2.60 -21.58 8.05
N SER A 239 3.48 -20.72 8.55
CA SER A 239 3.12 -19.35 8.95
C SER A 239 2.69 -18.49 7.76
N PHE A 240 3.36 -18.59 6.63
CA PHE A 240 2.95 -17.94 5.37
C PHE A 240 1.70 -18.59 4.76
N GLY A 241 1.57 -19.91 4.87
CA GLY A 241 0.40 -20.65 4.41
C GLY A 241 -0.87 -20.23 5.15
N GLU A 242 -0.82 -20.14 6.49
CA GLU A 242 -1.97 -19.67 7.29
C GLU A 242 -2.37 -18.24 6.90
N MET A 243 -1.38 -17.36 6.71
CA MET A 243 -1.67 -16.01 6.22
C MET A 243 -2.35 -16.04 4.85
N GLY A 244 -1.90 -16.91 3.94
CA GLY A 244 -2.50 -17.11 2.63
C GLY A 244 -3.96 -17.56 2.71
N GLU A 245 -4.27 -18.56 3.53
CA GLU A 245 -5.64 -19.06 3.74
C GLU A 245 -6.58 -17.96 4.26
N MET A 246 -6.11 -17.16 5.22
CA MET A 246 -6.91 -16.08 5.78
C MET A 246 -7.12 -14.95 4.78
N ALA A 247 -6.09 -14.57 4.02
CA ALA A 247 -6.19 -13.60 2.94
C ALA A 247 -7.15 -14.08 1.85
N GLY A 248 -7.04 -15.34 1.42
CA GLY A 248 -7.93 -15.94 0.43
C GLY A 248 -9.39 -15.90 0.84
N SER A 249 -9.70 -16.20 2.10
CA SER A 249 -11.07 -16.10 2.63
C SER A 249 -11.65 -14.69 2.57
N ALA A 250 -10.86 -13.68 2.92
CA ALA A 250 -11.27 -12.28 2.84
C ALA A 250 -11.42 -11.82 1.38
N ILE A 251 -10.46 -12.16 0.52
CA ILE A 251 -10.47 -11.85 -0.92
C ILE A 251 -11.70 -12.49 -1.59
N ALA A 252 -12.00 -13.76 -1.32
CA ALA A 252 -13.16 -14.43 -1.87
C ALA A 252 -14.47 -13.72 -1.50
N SER A 253 -14.58 -13.23 -0.25
CA SER A 253 -15.74 -12.45 0.19
C SER A 253 -15.86 -11.12 -0.56
N ALA A 254 -14.73 -10.42 -0.77
CA ALA A 254 -14.71 -9.16 -1.51
C ALA A 254 -15.01 -9.37 -3.01
N LEU A 255 -14.54 -10.45 -3.62
CA LEU A 255 -14.78 -10.77 -5.02
C LEU A 255 -16.26 -11.01 -5.35
N ASN A 256 -17.05 -11.49 -4.39
CA ASN A 256 -18.51 -11.60 -4.59
C ASN A 256 -19.20 -10.24 -4.81
N ILE A 257 -18.53 -9.14 -4.46
CA ILE A 257 -19.06 -7.77 -4.59
C ILE A 257 -18.36 -7.06 -5.75
N VAL A 258 -17.02 -7.18 -5.85
CA VAL A 258 -16.20 -6.44 -6.81
C VAL A 258 -16.26 -7.05 -8.21
N ASP A 259 -16.28 -8.39 -8.32
CA ASP A 259 -16.23 -9.15 -9.58
C ASP A 259 -15.21 -8.55 -10.57
N GLY A 260 -13.93 -8.72 -10.27
CA GLY A 260 -12.84 -8.13 -11.04
C GLY A 260 -11.53 -8.90 -10.92
N LEU A 261 -10.46 -8.32 -11.44
CA LEU A 261 -9.11 -8.85 -11.27
C LEU A 261 -8.64 -8.63 -9.82
N VAL A 262 -7.85 -9.58 -9.31
CA VAL A 262 -7.14 -9.41 -8.04
C VAL A 262 -5.66 -9.18 -8.32
N VAL A 263 -5.11 -8.11 -7.76
CA VAL A 263 -3.67 -7.82 -7.81
C VAL A 263 -3.14 -7.79 -6.38
N ILE A 264 -2.09 -8.56 -6.12
CA ILE A 264 -1.48 -8.68 -4.79
C ILE A 264 -0.08 -8.10 -4.82
N GLY A 265 0.17 -7.13 -3.94
CA GLY A 265 1.44 -6.47 -3.75
C GLY A 265 1.83 -6.35 -2.28
N GLY A 266 2.73 -5.42 -1.97
CA GLY A 266 3.26 -5.18 -0.63
C GLY A 266 4.49 -6.03 -0.30
N GLY A 267 5.14 -5.72 0.82
CA GLY A 267 6.42 -6.30 1.19
C GLY A 267 6.41 -7.81 1.43
N LEU A 268 5.26 -8.40 1.81
CA LEU A 268 5.13 -9.85 2.00
C LEU A 268 4.82 -10.59 0.69
N ALA A 269 4.48 -9.90 -0.40
CA ALA A 269 4.25 -10.54 -1.70
C ALA A 269 5.49 -11.29 -2.23
N GLY A 270 6.69 -10.92 -1.78
CA GLY A 270 7.91 -11.68 -2.05
C GLY A 270 7.88 -13.14 -1.57
N ALA A 271 7.02 -13.46 -0.59
CA ALA A 271 6.80 -14.83 -0.11
C ALA A 271 5.65 -15.55 -0.85
N SER A 272 5.23 -15.07 -2.02
CA SER A 272 4.08 -15.57 -2.80
C SER A 272 4.09 -17.08 -3.01
N ARG A 273 5.26 -17.69 -3.19
CA ARG A 273 5.38 -19.16 -3.34
C ARG A 273 4.82 -19.97 -2.16
N TYR A 274 4.78 -19.38 -0.95
CA TYR A 274 4.22 -20.00 0.25
C TYR A 274 2.81 -19.51 0.57
N ILE A 275 2.47 -18.30 0.09
CA ILE A 275 1.19 -17.65 0.35
C ILE A 275 0.13 -18.12 -0.65
N LEU A 276 0.43 -18.06 -1.96
CA LEU A 276 -0.56 -18.30 -3.02
C LEU A 276 -1.18 -19.71 -3.02
N PRO A 277 -0.44 -20.81 -2.74
CA PRO A 277 -1.05 -22.14 -2.73
C PRO A 277 -2.16 -22.33 -1.70
N ALA A 278 -2.09 -21.59 -0.59
CA ALA A 278 -3.12 -21.63 0.46
C ALA A 278 -4.19 -20.54 0.29
N LEU A 279 -3.89 -19.49 -0.47
CA LEU A 279 -4.80 -18.41 -0.77
C LEU A 279 -5.85 -18.82 -1.81
N MET A 280 -5.43 -19.61 -2.83
CA MET A 280 -6.29 -20.14 -3.91
C MET A 280 -7.11 -21.36 -3.47
#